data_a7b586978d4e4ce4fb113c2f33de782a
#
_entry.id   a7b586978d4e4ce4fb113c2f33de782a
#
_cell.length_a   1.000
_cell.length_b   1.000
_cell.length_c   1.000
_cell.angle_alpha   90.00
_cell.angle_beta   90.00
_cell.angle_gamma   90.00
#
_symmetry.space_group_name_H-M   'P 1'
#
loop_
_entity.id
_entity.type
_entity.pdbx_description
1 polymer ?
#
loop_
_entity_poly.entity_id
_entity_poly.type
_entity_poly.pdbx_seq_one_letter_code
_entity_poly.pdbx_strand_id
1 'polypeptide(L)'
;MAKLDFQAIKNKRVDMDITQKQLSLITNININTLKAIETGRSSTDEENIKLICACLNLDFNNIYNPNFKDTKIISVINNKGGCGKTSVCSSLGYVLADMGYKVLLIDSDSQRNLTSSYDIKKGLPHFGEAVSDEKDLSDFIIKTRYPNIDFIPADVSMGTLDMLLFTKLQRENVVKQIISPVKNKGIYDFILIDTNPNLSLLNFNIINASTYCIIPVQPAGFDVDGIVTVINFINGVKKFNDHLDILGIVINRYDGRNKIISEAALIELQNAYGYLLFDTIIKVDVKIQNAQWENKTVFEYPNSRIVKEYRALAKEVVKRCLL
;
A
#
# COMPACT_ATOMS: atom_id res chain seq x y z
N MET A 1 -16.07 1.91 6.75
CA MET A 1 -16.77 2.62 7.86
C MET A 1 -16.78 4.09 7.54
N ALA A 2 -17.82 4.84 7.94
CA ALA A 2 -17.78 6.29 7.79
C ALA A 2 -16.66 6.87 8.65
N LYS A 3 -15.91 7.84 8.11
CA LYS A 3 -14.90 8.60 8.86
C LYS A 3 -15.45 10.00 9.15
N LEU A 4 -15.34 10.41 10.39
CA LEU A 4 -15.66 11.74 10.86
C LEU A 4 -14.39 12.37 11.46
N ASP A 5 -14.01 13.54 10.95
CA ASP A 5 -12.92 14.33 11.55
C ASP A 5 -13.47 15.15 12.72
N PHE A 6 -13.65 14.48 13.85
CA PHE A 6 -14.14 15.09 15.07
C PHE A 6 -13.17 16.14 15.65
N GLN A 7 -11.86 15.99 15.40
CA GLN A 7 -10.87 16.94 15.88
C GLN A 7 -10.96 18.27 15.12
N ALA A 8 -11.18 18.22 13.79
CA ALA A 8 -11.39 19.43 12.99
C ALA A 8 -12.65 20.18 13.44
N ILE A 9 -13.75 19.48 13.75
CA ILE A 9 -14.98 20.07 14.31
C ILE A 9 -14.66 20.78 15.62
N LYS A 10 -14.00 20.10 16.56
CA LYS A 10 -13.65 20.65 17.87
C LYS A 10 -12.73 21.86 17.76
N ASN A 11 -11.66 21.77 16.97
CA ASN A 11 -10.72 22.87 16.77
C ASN A 11 -11.42 24.10 16.20
N LYS A 12 -12.20 23.94 15.13
CA LYS A 12 -12.91 25.06 14.48
C LYS A 12 -13.90 25.71 15.42
N ARG A 13 -14.64 24.93 16.23
CA ARG A 13 -15.55 25.49 17.24
C ARG A 13 -14.80 26.34 18.25
N VAL A 14 -13.63 25.87 18.73
CA VAL A 14 -12.79 26.61 19.69
C VAL A 14 -12.24 27.88 19.05
N ASP A 15 -11.74 27.81 17.81
CA ASP A 15 -11.23 28.96 17.06
C ASP A 15 -12.28 30.06 16.84
N MET A 16 -13.56 29.68 16.81
CA MET A 16 -14.70 30.61 16.69
C MET A 16 -15.25 31.09 18.06
N ASP A 17 -14.59 30.74 19.17
CA ASP A 17 -15.03 31.02 20.54
C ASP A 17 -16.45 30.54 20.87
N ILE A 18 -16.91 29.48 20.17
CA ILE A 18 -18.24 28.89 20.40
C ILE A 18 -18.15 27.79 21.46
N THR A 19 -18.93 27.88 22.52
CA THR A 19 -19.04 26.78 23.51
C THR A 19 -19.87 25.64 22.97
N GLN A 20 -19.68 24.42 23.49
CA GLN A 20 -20.52 23.25 23.14
C GLN A 20 -22.00 23.51 23.41
N LYS A 21 -22.34 24.30 24.45
CA LYS A 21 -23.71 24.67 24.77
C LYS A 21 -24.30 25.62 23.71
N GLN A 22 -23.54 26.59 23.23
CA GLN A 22 -23.95 27.47 22.15
C GLN A 22 -24.14 26.71 20.83
N LEU A 23 -23.19 25.84 20.47
CA LEU A 23 -23.31 24.99 19.27
C LEU A 23 -24.55 24.08 19.36
N SER A 24 -24.84 23.52 20.54
CA SER A 24 -26.05 22.72 20.78
C SER A 24 -27.33 23.54 20.55
N LEU A 25 -27.37 24.79 21.02
CA LEU A 25 -28.52 25.68 20.82
C LEU A 25 -28.71 26.05 19.35
N ILE A 26 -27.63 26.37 18.63
CA ILE A 26 -27.69 26.80 17.23
C ILE A 26 -28.10 25.63 16.32
N THR A 27 -27.55 24.45 16.55
CA THR A 27 -27.77 23.27 15.69
C THR A 27 -28.99 22.44 16.14
N ASN A 28 -29.56 22.74 17.30
CA ASN A 28 -30.60 21.93 17.96
C ASN A 28 -30.17 20.45 18.21
N ILE A 29 -28.85 20.19 18.27
CA ILE A 29 -28.31 18.87 18.57
C ILE A 29 -28.07 18.76 20.07
N ASN A 30 -28.46 17.64 20.67
CA ASN A 30 -28.27 17.40 22.10
C ASN A 30 -26.80 17.57 22.51
N ILE A 31 -26.53 18.29 23.59
CA ILE A 31 -25.17 18.57 24.07
C ILE A 31 -24.35 17.30 24.36
N ASN A 32 -24.98 16.22 24.81
CA ASN A 32 -24.28 14.96 25.03
C ASN A 32 -23.88 14.30 23.73
N THR A 33 -24.69 14.43 22.67
CA THR A 33 -24.36 14.01 21.32
C THR A 33 -23.17 14.79 20.78
N LEU A 34 -23.16 16.12 20.91
CA LEU A 34 -22.02 16.96 20.51
C LEU A 34 -20.73 16.58 21.25
N LYS A 35 -20.81 16.37 22.58
CA LYS A 35 -19.67 15.90 23.38
C LYS A 35 -19.15 14.54 22.89
N ALA A 36 -20.06 13.61 22.57
CA ALA A 36 -19.69 12.29 22.06
C ALA A 36 -19.03 12.38 20.68
N ILE A 37 -19.54 13.26 19.79
CA ILE A 37 -18.93 13.54 18.48
C ILE A 37 -17.52 14.10 18.65
N GLU A 38 -17.33 15.18 19.41
CA GLU A 38 -16.03 15.84 19.60
C GLU A 38 -14.97 14.97 20.33
N THR A 39 -15.41 13.92 20.99
CA THR A 39 -14.51 12.94 21.65
C THR A 39 -14.31 11.67 20.82
N GLY A 40 -14.94 11.56 19.64
CA GLY A 40 -14.85 10.37 18.80
C GLY A 40 -15.54 9.12 19.38
N ARG A 41 -16.36 9.28 20.43
CA ARG A 41 -17.04 8.15 21.12
C ARG A 41 -18.30 7.66 20.44
N SER A 42 -18.88 8.48 19.57
CA SER A 42 -20.09 8.14 18.82
C SER A 42 -20.05 8.80 17.45
N SER A 43 -20.54 8.07 16.43
CA SER A 43 -20.95 8.65 15.17
C SER A 43 -22.40 9.11 15.31
N THR A 44 -22.73 10.24 14.74
CA THR A 44 -24.12 10.72 14.58
C THR A 44 -24.57 10.51 13.14
N ASP A 45 -25.85 10.78 12.87
CA ASP A 45 -26.34 10.76 11.51
C ASP A 45 -25.71 11.87 10.65
N GLU A 46 -25.75 11.70 9.35
CA GLU A 46 -25.17 12.61 8.36
C GLU A 46 -25.78 14.01 8.43
N GLU A 47 -27.06 14.09 8.80
CA GLU A 47 -27.81 15.35 8.86
C GLU A 47 -27.27 16.24 9.99
N ASN A 48 -27.03 15.68 11.16
CA ASN A 48 -26.40 16.37 12.27
C ASN A 48 -24.99 16.87 11.93
N ILE A 49 -24.21 16.08 11.20
CA ILE A 49 -22.87 16.50 10.77
C ILE A 49 -22.97 17.67 9.78
N LYS A 50 -23.91 17.65 8.82
CA LYS A 50 -24.15 18.77 7.90
C LYS A 50 -24.51 20.05 8.65
N LEU A 51 -25.37 19.97 9.67
CA LEU A 51 -25.74 21.12 10.50
C LEU A 51 -24.53 21.69 11.24
N ILE A 52 -23.70 20.85 11.84
CA ILE A 52 -22.47 21.25 12.52
C ILE A 52 -21.52 21.93 11.53
N CYS A 53 -21.28 21.33 10.36
CA CYS A 53 -20.40 21.88 9.34
C CYS A 53 -20.90 23.24 8.83
N ALA A 54 -22.18 23.37 8.57
CA ALA A 54 -22.78 24.66 8.15
C ALA A 54 -22.60 25.74 9.23
N CYS A 55 -22.84 25.41 10.49
CA CYS A 55 -22.67 26.33 11.61
C CYS A 55 -21.22 26.80 11.80
N LEU A 56 -20.27 25.89 11.63
CA LEU A 56 -18.84 26.15 11.82
C LEU A 56 -18.11 26.58 10.54
N ASN A 57 -18.81 26.77 9.43
CA ASN A 57 -18.22 27.07 8.12
C ASN A 57 -17.12 26.08 7.72
N LEU A 58 -17.42 24.78 7.88
CA LEU A 58 -16.58 23.66 7.48
C LEU A 58 -17.13 23.04 6.20
N ASP A 59 -16.25 22.59 5.30
CA ASP A 59 -16.66 21.78 4.15
C ASP A 59 -17.05 20.37 4.63
N PHE A 60 -18.33 20.01 4.46
CA PHE A 60 -18.86 18.72 4.86
C PHE A 60 -18.08 17.53 4.28
N ASN A 61 -17.69 17.60 3.00
CA ASN A 61 -16.97 16.49 2.33
C ASN A 61 -15.56 16.29 2.88
N ASN A 62 -14.96 17.32 3.45
CA ASN A 62 -13.65 17.22 4.12
C ASN A 62 -13.78 16.67 5.55
N ILE A 63 -14.94 16.83 6.18
CA ILE A 63 -15.19 16.44 7.57
C ILE A 63 -15.79 15.04 7.66
N TYR A 64 -16.66 14.65 6.71
CA TYR A 64 -17.38 13.40 6.74
C TYR A 64 -17.25 12.62 5.43
N ASN A 65 -16.74 11.40 5.53
CA ASN A 65 -16.67 10.47 4.41
C ASN A 65 -17.40 9.17 4.76
N PRO A 66 -18.64 8.96 4.27
CA PRO A 66 -19.41 7.76 4.55
C PRO A 66 -18.79 6.50 3.93
N ASN A 67 -18.02 6.67 2.86
CA ASN A 67 -17.36 5.60 2.12
C ASN A 67 -15.86 5.51 2.44
N PHE A 68 -15.42 6.04 3.59
CA PHE A 68 -14.02 6.01 3.97
C PHE A 68 -13.50 4.59 4.04
N LYS A 69 -12.39 4.36 3.35
CA LYS A 69 -11.67 3.10 3.37
C LYS A 69 -10.44 3.25 4.26
N ASP A 70 -10.27 2.34 5.20
CA ASP A 70 -9.01 2.22 5.94
C ASP A 70 -7.96 1.59 5.02
N THR A 71 -7.34 2.47 4.22
CA THR A 71 -6.39 2.09 3.17
C THR A 71 -5.22 1.29 3.75
N LYS A 72 -5.02 0.08 3.26
CA LYS A 72 -3.85 -0.73 3.59
C LYS A 72 -2.73 -0.45 2.59
N ILE A 73 -1.59 0.02 3.09
CA ILE A 73 -0.39 0.25 2.29
C ILE A 73 0.50 -0.98 2.43
N ILE A 74 0.76 -1.68 1.33
CA ILE A 74 1.53 -2.92 1.29
C ILE A 74 2.74 -2.74 0.39
N SER A 75 3.94 -2.84 0.94
CA SER A 75 5.18 -2.87 0.15
C SER A 75 5.60 -4.31 -0.14
N VAL A 76 6.00 -4.58 -1.38
CA VAL A 76 6.55 -5.87 -1.80
C VAL A 76 8.06 -5.75 -1.82
N ILE A 77 8.73 -6.37 -0.85
CA ILE A 77 10.17 -6.17 -0.61
C ILE A 77 10.95 -7.48 -0.55
N ASN A 78 12.14 -7.49 -1.16
CA ASN A 78 13.22 -8.44 -0.96
C ASN A 78 14.51 -7.83 -1.50
N ASN A 79 15.66 -8.13 -0.87
CA ASN A 79 16.98 -7.70 -1.31
C ASN A 79 17.52 -8.52 -2.50
N LYS A 80 16.87 -9.64 -2.84
CA LYS A 80 17.26 -10.48 -3.98
C LYS A 80 16.60 -10.01 -5.27
N GLY A 81 17.41 -9.80 -6.31
CA GLY A 81 16.92 -9.58 -7.66
C GLY A 81 16.25 -10.85 -8.22
N GLY A 82 15.20 -10.68 -9.03
CA GLY A 82 14.54 -11.79 -9.73
C GLY A 82 13.62 -12.68 -8.87
N CYS A 83 13.46 -12.42 -7.56
CA CYS A 83 12.52 -13.17 -6.71
C CYS A 83 11.04 -12.93 -7.06
N GLY A 84 10.75 -11.95 -7.91
CA GLY A 84 9.42 -11.67 -8.46
C GLY A 84 8.61 -10.63 -7.70
N LYS A 85 9.24 -9.64 -7.06
CA LYS A 85 8.57 -8.48 -6.43
C LYS A 85 7.55 -7.85 -7.36
N THR A 86 7.99 -7.39 -8.52
CA THR A 86 7.15 -6.76 -9.54
C THR A 86 6.00 -7.67 -9.99
N SER A 87 6.27 -8.96 -10.23
CA SER A 87 5.23 -9.91 -10.65
C SER A 87 4.17 -10.12 -9.57
N VAL A 88 4.58 -10.19 -8.30
CA VAL A 88 3.66 -10.31 -7.16
C VAL A 88 2.86 -9.02 -7.00
N CYS A 89 3.52 -7.85 -7.02
CA CYS A 89 2.86 -6.55 -6.90
C CYS A 89 1.82 -6.34 -8.02
N SER A 90 2.22 -6.53 -9.28
CA SER A 90 1.35 -6.42 -10.46
C SER A 90 0.15 -7.35 -10.39
N SER A 91 0.41 -8.64 -10.09
CA SER A 91 -0.64 -9.67 -10.10
C SER A 91 -1.62 -9.50 -8.94
N LEU A 92 -1.13 -9.18 -7.74
CA LEU A 92 -2.00 -8.86 -6.60
C LEU A 92 -2.86 -7.63 -6.89
N GLY A 93 -2.27 -6.56 -7.44
CA GLY A 93 -3.02 -5.35 -7.77
C GLY A 93 -4.17 -5.64 -8.74
N TYR A 94 -3.89 -6.41 -9.79
CA TYR A 94 -4.93 -6.81 -10.74
C TYR A 94 -6.03 -7.64 -10.09
N VAL A 95 -5.66 -8.68 -9.33
CA VAL A 95 -6.66 -9.58 -8.72
C VAL A 95 -7.50 -8.87 -7.68
N LEU A 96 -6.91 -8.02 -6.85
CA LEU A 96 -7.65 -7.24 -5.87
C LEU A 96 -8.66 -6.31 -6.56
N ALA A 97 -8.27 -5.67 -7.67
CA ALA A 97 -9.16 -4.84 -8.47
C ALA A 97 -10.30 -5.66 -9.13
N ASP A 98 -9.99 -6.85 -9.64
CA ASP A 98 -10.97 -7.79 -10.19
C ASP A 98 -11.94 -8.33 -9.12
N MET A 99 -11.52 -8.37 -7.86
CA MET A 99 -12.38 -8.68 -6.70
C MET A 99 -13.24 -7.47 -6.25
N GLY A 100 -13.14 -6.31 -6.93
CA GLY A 100 -13.92 -5.11 -6.67
C GLY A 100 -13.26 -4.10 -5.72
N TYR A 101 -12.03 -4.34 -5.25
CA TYR A 101 -11.29 -3.39 -4.44
C TYR A 101 -10.71 -2.26 -5.29
N LYS A 102 -10.64 -1.05 -4.75
CA LYS A 102 -9.96 0.06 -5.40
C LYS A 102 -8.48 0.07 -5.02
N VAL A 103 -7.62 -0.04 -6.04
CA VAL A 103 -6.18 -0.24 -5.86
C VAL A 103 -5.40 0.91 -6.47
N LEU A 104 -4.39 1.40 -5.74
CA LEU A 104 -3.34 2.24 -6.28
C LEU A 104 -2.05 1.42 -6.35
N LEU A 105 -1.45 1.35 -7.53
CA LEU A 105 -0.12 0.78 -7.72
C LEU A 105 0.92 1.89 -7.77
N ILE A 106 2.04 1.69 -7.10
CA ILE A 106 3.19 2.61 -7.12
C ILE A 106 4.42 1.81 -7.51
N ASP A 107 5.07 2.23 -8.60
CA ASP A 107 6.38 1.70 -9.01
C ASP A 107 7.48 2.59 -8.41
N SER A 108 8.32 2.02 -7.55
CA SER A 108 9.45 2.73 -6.94
C SER A 108 10.81 2.21 -7.39
N ASP A 109 10.84 1.38 -8.44
CA ASP A 109 12.08 0.89 -9.05
C ASP A 109 12.42 1.69 -10.31
N SER A 110 13.64 2.27 -10.36
CA SER A 110 14.15 2.98 -11.55
C SER A 110 14.17 2.13 -12.82
N GLN A 111 14.10 0.80 -12.70
CA GLN A 111 13.98 -0.11 -13.83
C GLN A 111 12.60 -0.09 -14.50
N ARG A 112 11.58 0.50 -13.86
CA ARG A 112 10.23 0.70 -14.41
C ARG A 112 9.52 -0.60 -14.84
N ASN A 113 9.83 -1.72 -14.22
CA ASN A 113 9.27 -3.02 -14.62
C ASN A 113 7.76 -3.09 -14.39
N LEU A 114 7.26 -2.56 -13.26
CA LEU A 114 5.83 -2.48 -12.98
C LEU A 114 5.15 -1.48 -13.93
N THR A 115 5.75 -0.31 -14.14
CA THR A 115 5.28 0.73 -15.07
C THR A 115 5.13 0.17 -16.50
N SER A 116 6.11 -0.58 -16.98
CA SER A 116 6.08 -1.20 -18.31
C SER A 116 5.00 -2.27 -18.44
N SER A 117 4.76 -3.06 -17.39
CA SER A 117 3.74 -4.12 -17.41
C SER A 117 2.30 -3.58 -17.50
N TYR A 118 2.10 -2.30 -17.23
CA TYR A 118 0.82 -1.59 -17.39
C TYR A 118 0.76 -0.72 -18.65
N ASP A 119 1.74 -0.85 -19.56
CA ASP A 119 1.85 -0.08 -20.81
C ASP A 119 1.83 1.44 -20.59
N ILE A 120 2.46 1.89 -19.50
CA ILE A 120 2.51 3.31 -19.16
C ILE A 120 3.71 3.97 -19.83
N LYS A 121 3.44 5.06 -20.58
CA LYS A 121 4.43 5.80 -21.36
C LYS A 121 5.46 6.50 -20.46
N LYS A 122 6.62 6.78 -21.04
CA LYS A 122 7.66 7.61 -20.41
C LYS A 122 7.25 9.09 -20.42
N GLY A 123 7.89 9.89 -19.53
CA GLY A 123 7.71 11.34 -19.50
C GLY A 123 6.44 11.81 -18.81
N LEU A 124 5.79 10.95 -18.03
CA LEU A 124 4.69 11.33 -17.14
C LEU A 124 5.23 11.72 -15.76
N PRO A 125 4.50 12.54 -14.99
CA PRO A 125 4.78 12.77 -13.58
C PRO A 125 4.93 11.43 -12.85
N HIS A 126 5.96 11.30 -11.99
CA HIS A 126 6.33 10.02 -11.45
C HIS A 126 6.71 10.08 -9.96
N PHE A 127 6.77 8.91 -9.31
CA PHE A 127 7.08 8.78 -7.89
C PHE A 127 8.36 9.50 -7.47
N GLY A 128 9.40 9.44 -8.31
CA GLY A 128 10.67 10.10 -8.02
C GLY A 128 10.58 11.62 -7.91
N GLU A 129 9.79 12.29 -8.74
CA GLU A 129 9.55 13.73 -8.63
C GLU A 129 8.81 14.07 -7.32
N ALA A 130 7.79 13.28 -6.96
CA ALA A 130 7.08 13.48 -5.71
C ALA A 130 8.00 13.38 -4.50
N VAL A 131 8.92 12.40 -4.49
CA VAL A 131 9.93 12.22 -3.41
C VAL A 131 10.96 13.35 -3.42
N SER A 132 11.45 13.75 -4.61
CA SER A 132 12.42 14.83 -4.75
C SER A 132 11.90 16.16 -4.24
N ASP A 133 10.69 16.50 -4.61
CA ASP A 133 10.08 17.80 -4.37
C ASP A 133 9.18 17.81 -3.12
N GLU A 134 9.03 16.67 -2.42
CA GLU A 134 8.14 16.48 -1.26
C GLU A 134 6.68 16.88 -1.56
N LYS A 135 6.22 16.57 -2.78
CA LYS A 135 4.87 16.90 -3.25
C LYS A 135 3.85 15.81 -2.89
N ASP A 136 2.60 16.21 -2.73
CA ASP A 136 1.46 15.29 -2.52
C ASP A 136 1.39 14.26 -3.67
N LEU A 137 1.42 12.97 -3.31
CA LEU A 137 1.30 11.89 -4.29
C LEU A 137 -0.01 11.90 -5.09
N SER A 138 -1.03 12.60 -4.62
CA SER A 138 -2.31 12.73 -5.34
C SER A 138 -2.14 13.37 -6.73
N ASP A 139 -1.14 14.25 -6.90
CA ASP A 139 -0.89 14.97 -8.15
C ASP A 139 -0.19 14.10 -9.21
N PHE A 140 0.31 12.93 -8.80
CA PHE A 140 1.05 11.99 -9.65
C PHE A 140 0.23 10.76 -10.04
N ILE A 141 -1.03 10.70 -9.62
CA ILE A 141 -1.91 9.56 -9.89
C ILE A 141 -2.44 9.63 -11.32
N ILE A 142 -2.23 8.57 -12.07
CA ILE A 142 -2.78 8.40 -13.41
C ILE A 142 -3.80 7.25 -13.46
N LYS A 143 -4.75 7.32 -14.37
CA LYS A 143 -5.69 6.24 -14.65
C LYS A 143 -5.06 5.19 -15.55
N THR A 144 -5.35 3.92 -15.26
CA THR A 144 -4.97 2.82 -16.16
C THR A 144 -6.13 2.38 -17.03
N ARG A 145 -5.85 1.53 -18.02
CA ARG A 145 -6.91 0.85 -18.81
C ARG A 145 -7.68 -0.20 -18.02
N TYR A 146 -7.19 -0.58 -16.83
CA TYR A 146 -7.85 -1.60 -16.00
C TYR A 146 -8.79 -0.93 -15.00
N PRO A 147 -10.04 -1.39 -14.90
CA PRO A 147 -10.99 -0.88 -13.91
C PRO A 147 -10.46 -1.02 -12.49
N ASN A 148 -10.75 -0.03 -11.65
CA ASN A 148 -10.35 0.01 -10.23
C ASN A 148 -8.84 0.05 -9.95
N ILE A 149 -7.99 0.23 -10.96
CA ILE A 149 -6.54 0.38 -10.80
C ILE A 149 -6.12 1.78 -11.25
N ASP A 150 -5.62 2.55 -10.29
CA ASP A 150 -4.90 3.79 -10.54
C ASP A 150 -3.39 3.52 -10.33
N PHE A 151 -2.53 4.40 -10.85
CA PHE A 151 -1.10 4.11 -10.92
C PHE A 151 -0.25 5.37 -10.68
N ILE A 152 0.90 5.20 -10.03
CA ILE A 152 1.99 6.19 -9.98
C ILE A 152 3.22 5.54 -10.59
N PRO A 153 3.72 6.04 -11.75
CA PRO A 153 4.83 5.41 -12.46
C PRO A 153 6.19 5.72 -11.85
N ALA A 154 7.18 4.90 -12.21
CA ALA A 154 8.59 5.16 -11.98
C ALA A 154 9.25 5.81 -13.20
N ASP A 155 10.43 6.38 -12.97
CA ASP A 155 11.32 6.84 -14.03
C ASP A 155 12.79 6.46 -13.73
N VAL A 156 13.62 6.40 -14.78
CA VAL A 156 15.03 6.05 -14.67
C VAL A 156 15.83 7.07 -13.83
N SER A 157 15.38 8.32 -13.77
CA SER A 157 15.98 9.38 -12.95
C SER A 157 15.95 9.07 -11.45
N MET A 158 15.09 8.13 -11.02
CA MET A 158 15.01 7.71 -9.62
C MET A 158 16.27 7.01 -9.08
N GLY A 159 17.20 6.63 -9.95
CA GLY A 159 18.48 6.02 -9.54
C GLY A 159 19.33 6.85 -8.56
N THR A 160 19.09 8.16 -8.47
CA THR A 160 19.81 9.08 -7.57
C THR A 160 19.03 9.46 -6.31
N LEU A 161 17.81 8.92 -6.11
CA LEU A 161 16.93 9.32 -5.01
C LEU A 161 17.52 9.04 -3.62
N ASP A 162 18.27 7.96 -3.46
CA ASP A 162 18.92 7.66 -2.18
C ASP A 162 19.89 8.78 -1.77
N MET A 163 20.72 9.27 -2.71
CA MET A 163 21.64 10.36 -2.46
C MET A 163 20.91 11.65 -2.10
N LEU A 164 19.81 11.93 -2.80
CA LEU A 164 18.99 13.10 -2.54
C LEU A 164 18.32 13.03 -1.16
N LEU A 165 17.76 11.89 -0.80
CA LEU A 165 17.14 11.67 0.51
C LEU A 165 18.12 11.88 1.66
N PHE A 166 19.42 11.53 1.51
CA PHE A 166 20.43 11.76 2.54
C PHE A 166 20.59 13.24 2.92
N THR A 167 20.26 14.16 2.03
CA THR A 167 20.39 15.61 2.26
C THR A 167 19.16 16.23 2.90
N LYS A 168 18.04 15.50 2.99
CA LYS A 168 16.77 16.03 3.48
C LYS A 168 16.66 15.98 5.01
N LEU A 169 15.95 16.97 5.56
CA LEU A 169 15.54 16.94 6.97
C LEU A 169 14.43 15.89 7.14
N GLN A 170 14.44 15.18 8.28
CA GLN A 170 13.48 14.09 8.56
C GLN A 170 13.38 13.06 7.41
N ARG A 171 14.50 12.81 6.78
CA ARG A 171 14.66 11.97 5.58
C ARG A 171 14.04 10.59 5.67
N GLU A 172 13.78 10.09 6.87
CA GLU A 172 13.11 8.82 7.14
C GLU A 172 11.58 8.87 6.93
N ASN A 173 11.01 10.08 6.86
CA ASN A 173 9.56 10.30 6.83
C ASN A 173 9.04 10.89 5.51
N VAL A 174 9.88 11.15 4.53
CA VAL A 174 9.49 11.82 3.28
C VAL A 174 8.34 11.10 2.59
N VAL A 175 8.47 9.77 2.35
CA VAL A 175 7.39 8.99 1.70
C VAL A 175 6.13 8.95 2.56
N LYS A 176 6.27 8.85 3.89
CA LYS A 176 5.12 8.85 4.81
C LYS A 176 4.34 10.17 4.73
N GLN A 177 5.05 11.30 4.59
CA GLN A 177 4.43 12.62 4.47
C GLN A 177 3.68 12.77 3.14
N ILE A 178 4.32 12.44 2.01
CA ILE A 178 3.73 12.62 0.68
C ILE A 178 2.58 11.64 0.36
N ILE A 179 2.55 10.44 0.97
CA ILE A 179 1.47 9.45 0.77
C ILE A 179 0.28 9.68 1.71
N SER A 180 0.48 10.37 2.82
CA SER A 180 -0.56 10.60 3.83
C SER A 180 -1.82 11.26 3.28
N PRO A 181 -1.77 12.27 2.39
CA PRO A 181 -2.97 12.84 1.80
C PRO A 181 -3.78 11.82 1.00
N VAL A 182 -3.13 10.95 0.21
CA VAL A 182 -3.79 9.88 -0.55
C VAL A 182 -4.48 8.89 0.39
N LYS A 183 -3.76 8.45 1.44
CA LYS A 183 -4.31 7.56 2.47
C LYS A 183 -5.51 8.18 3.18
N ASN A 184 -5.39 9.45 3.57
CA ASN A 184 -6.40 10.15 4.35
C ASN A 184 -7.69 10.43 3.58
N LYS A 185 -7.64 10.51 2.25
CA LYS A 185 -8.84 10.58 1.40
C LYS A 185 -9.69 9.32 1.49
N GLY A 186 -9.12 8.17 1.87
CA GLY A 186 -9.83 6.91 2.05
C GLY A 186 -10.54 6.42 0.78
N ILE A 187 -9.95 6.67 -0.39
CA ILE A 187 -10.51 6.29 -1.70
C ILE A 187 -10.11 4.86 -2.04
N TYR A 188 -8.88 4.47 -1.71
CA TYR A 188 -8.31 3.17 -2.04
C TYR A 188 -8.49 2.18 -0.89
N ASP A 189 -8.80 0.92 -1.23
CA ASP A 189 -8.76 -0.19 -0.28
C ASP A 189 -7.30 -0.60 -0.03
N PHE A 190 -6.52 -0.64 -1.12
CA PHE A 190 -5.12 -1.05 -1.11
C PHE A 190 -4.23 -0.07 -1.89
N ILE A 191 -3.06 0.22 -1.34
CA ILE A 191 -1.94 0.83 -2.06
C ILE A 191 -0.83 -0.21 -2.06
N LEU A 192 -0.41 -0.68 -3.24
CA LEU A 192 0.68 -1.63 -3.39
C LEU A 192 1.90 -0.92 -3.95
N ILE A 193 3.07 -1.10 -3.30
CA ILE A 193 4.31 -0.46 -3.71
C ILE A 193 5.32 -1.54 -4.11
N ASP A 194 5.74 -1.51 -5.38
CA ASP A 194 6.85 -2.34 -5.89
C ASP A 194 8.17 -1.68 -5.55
N THR A 195 9.09 -2.40 -4.89
CA THR A 195 10.37 -1.86 -4.45
C THR A 195 11.55 -2.40 -5.27
N ASN A 196 12.62 -1.61 -5.34
CA ASN A 196 13.89 -2.07 -5.89
C ASN A 196 14.56 -3.13 -4.98
N PRO A 197 15.59 -3.87 -5.44
CA PRO A 197 16.21 -4.94 -4.67
C PRO A 197 17.25 -4.47 -3.62
N ASN A 198 17.27 -3.19 -3.29
CA ASN A 198 18.24 -2.65 -2.34
C ASN A 198 17.62 -2.39 -0.96
N LEU A 199 18.38 -2.59 0.12
CA LEU A 199 17.97 -2.14 1.45
C LEU A 199 18.46 -0.71 1.69
N SER A 200 17.93 0.21 0.89
CA SER A 200 18.34 1.60 0.78
C SER A 200 17.47 2.53 1.66
N LEU A 201 17.84 3.81 1.72
CA LEU A 201 17.05 4.82 2.42
C LEU A 201 15.68 5.03 1.76
N LEU A 202 15.58 4.91 0.43
CA LEU A 202 14.29 4.96 -0.28
C LEU A 202 13.38 3.80 0.17
N ASN A 203 13.90 2.56 0.20
CA ASN A 203 13.12 1.42 0.67
C ASN A 203 12.78 1.52 2.16
N PHE A 204 13.69 2.08 2.99
CA PHE A 204 13.36 2.41 4.38
C PHE A 204 12.14 3.34 4.46
N ASN A 205 12.11 4.42 3.68
CA ASN A 205 11.02 5.37 3.62
C ASN A 205 9.69 4.72 3.19
N ILE A 206 9.74 3.87 2.16
CA ILE A 206 8.56 3.15 1.65
C ILE A 206 7.98 2.24 2.73
N ILE A 207 8.83 1.45 3.40
CA ILE A 207 8.40 0.55 4.47
C ILE A 207 7.88 1.34 5.67
N ASN A 208 8.52 2.46 6.02
CA ASN A 208 8.06 3.34 7.10
C ASN A 208 6.67 3.96 6.82
N ALA A 209 6.31 4.12 5.55
CA ALA A 209 5.00 4.58 5.12
C ALA A 209 3.96 3.44 5.02
N SER A 210 4.39 2.18 5.08
CA SER A 210 3.55 1.00 4.85
C SER A 210 2.84 0.52 6.13
N THR A 211 1.69 -0.14 5.93
CA THR A 211 1.01 -0.89 6.99
C THR A 211 1.55 -2.32 7.05
N TYR A 212 1.88 -2.87 5.88
CA TYR A 212 2.34 -4.25 5.75
C TYR A 212 3.48 -4.39 4.74
N CYS A 213 4.29 -5.46 4.95
CA CYS A 213 5.26 -5.94 3.97
C CYS A 213 4.91 -7.35 3.50
N ILE A 214 5.04 -7.62 2.19
CA ILE A 214 5.04 -8.98 1.61
C ILE A 214 6.45 -9.27 1.11
N ILE A 215 6.97 -10.45 1.45
CA ILE A 215 8.33 -10.88 1.09
C ILE A 215 8.24 -12.04 0.09
N PRO A 216 8.39 -11.82 -1.23
CA PRO A 216 8.46 -12.90 -2.20
C PRO A 216 9.81 -13.62 -2.09
N VAL A 217 9.77 -14.95 -2.06
CA VAL A 217 10.96 -15.81 -1.94
C VAL A 217 10.96 -16.87 -3.03
N GLN A 218 12.10 -17.07 -3.69
CA GLN A 218 12.28 -18.14 -4.66
C GLN A 218 13.03 -19.31 -4.00
N PRO A 219 12.45 -20.53 -3.96
CA PRO A 219 13.10 -21.67 -3.32
C PRO A 219 14.42 -22.07 -3.98
N ALA A 220 14.50 -22.01 -5.31
CA ALA A 220 15.75 -22.29 -6.03
C ALA A 220 16.80 -21.20 -5.74
N GLY A 221 17.93 -21.59 -5.14
CA GLY A 221 18.94 -20.65 -4.65
C GLY A 221 18.48 -19.92 -3.39
N PHE A 222 17.72 -20.61 -2.55
CA PHE A 222 17.31 -20.13 -1.25
C PHE A 222 18.53 -19.77 -0.40
N ASP A 223 18.48 -18.57 0.12
CA ASP A 223 19.46 -18.01 1.03
C ASP A 223 18.73 -17.57 2.30
N VAL A 224 18.85 -18.38 3.36
CA VAL A 224 18.24 -18.08 4.66
C VAL A 224 18.73 -16.73 5.18
N ASP A 225 20.02 -16.45 5.03
CA ASP A 225 20.64 -15.21 5.50
C ASP A 225 20.06 -13.99 4.79
N GLY A 226 19.69 -14.13 3.52
CA GLY A 226 19.01 -13.09 2.76
C GLY A 226 17.65 -12.72 3.34
N ILE A 227 16.85 -13.72 3.78
CA ILE A 227 15.54 -13.44 4.41
C ILE A 227 15.73 -12.84 5.81
N VAL A 228 16.66 -13.38 6.61
CA VAL A 228 17.02 -12.81 7.94
C VAL A 228 17.37 -11.34 7.79
N THR A 229 18.16 -11.00 6.78
CA THR A 229 18.55 -9.62 6.49
C THR A 229 17.34 -8.72 6.20
N VAL A 230 16.40 -9.16 5.35
CA VAL A 230 15.18 -8.40 5.04
C VAL A 230 14.29 -8.25 6.27
N ILE A 231 14.08 -9.32 7.05
CA ILE A 231 13.28 -9.28 8.27
C ILE A 231 13.90 -8.33 9.29
N ASN A 232 15.23 -8.39 9.48
CA ASN A 232 15.94 -7.48 10.38
C ASN A 232 15.83 -6.02 9.92
N PHE A 233 15.88 -5.78 8.62
CA PHE A 233 15.66 -4.44 8.07
C PHE A 233 14.25 -3.94 8.37
N ILE A 234 13.20 -4.73 8.12
CA ILE A 234 11.82 -4.38 8.45
C ILE A 234 11.66 -4.14 9.95
N ASN A 235 12.23 -5.00 10.81
CA ASN A 235 12.20 -4.82 12.26
C ASN A 235 12.93 -3.54 12.73
N GLY A 236 13.97 -3.14 12.01
CA GLY A 236 14.62 -1.84 12.21
C GLY A 236 13.68 -0.68 11.94
N VAL A 237 12.89 -0.76 10.83
CA VAL A 237 11.91 0.25 10.46
C VAL A 237 10.71 0.28 11.42
N LYS A 238 10.32 -0.84 12.02
CA LYS A 238 9.23 -0.88 13.03
C LYS A 238 9.45 0.08 14.20
N LYS A 239 10.70 0.45 14.50
CA LYS A 239 11.00 1.46 15.53
C LYS A 239 10.51 2.87 15.17
N PHE A 240 10.22 3.12 13.91
CA PHE A 240 9.72 4.40 13.37
C PHE A 240 8.23 4.34 13.00
N ASN A 241 7.66 3.13 12.89
CA ASN A 241 6.28 2.90 12.52
C ASN A 241 5.71 1.68 13.27
N ASP A 242 5.06 1.93 14.41
CA ASP A 242 4.49 0.89 15.29
C ASP A 242 3.34 0.11 14.63
N HIS A 243 2.77 0.64 13.53
CA HIS A 243 1.69 -0.02 12.79
C HIS A 243 2.19 -0.92 11.65
N LEU A 244 3.50 -0.94 11.41
CA LEU A 244 4.09 -1.77 10.37
C LEU A 244 4.12 -3.23 10.82
N ASP A 245 3.69 -4.16 9.94
CA ASP A 245 3.89 -5.58 10.18
C ASP A 245 4.28 -6.36 8.91
N ILE A 246 4.83 -7.56 9.09
CA ILE A 246 5.09 -8.50 7.99
C ILE A 246 3.80 -9.30 7.76
N LEU A 247 3.09 -8.99 6.66
CA LEU A 247 1.87 -9.68 6.29
C LEU A 247 2.13 -11.15 5.96
N GLY A 248 3.26 -11.42 5.32
CA GLY A 248 3.68 -12.79 5.05
C GLY A 248 4.80 -12.90 4.03
N ILE A 249 5.32 -14.13 3.96
CA ILE A 249 6.31 -14.59 2.99
C ILE A 249 5.59 -15.42 1.93
N VAL A 250 5.70 -15.03 0.65
CA VAL A 250 5.11 -15.78 -0.46
C VAL A 250 6.19 -16.56 -1.20
N ILE A 251 6.00 -17.89 -1.26
CA ILE A 251 6.83 -18.76 -2.07
C ILE A 251 6.47 -18.51 -3.53
N ASN A 252 7.42 -17.95 -4.27
CA ASN A 252 7.24 -17.54 -5.66
C ASN A 252 8.23 -18.28 -6.57
N ARG A 253 7.84 -18.46 -7.84
CA ARG A 253 8.67 -19.18 -8.84
C ARG A 253 9.09 -20.58 -8.40
N TYR A 254 8.21 -21.30 -7.71
CA TYR A 254 8.44 -22.70 -7.35
C TYR A 254 8.53 -23.55 -8.61
N ASP A 255 9.67 -24.21 -8.80
CA ASP A 255 9.91 -25.14 -9.92
C ASP A 255 9.84 -26.58 -9.43
N GLY A 256 8.72 -27.24 -9.69
CA GLY A 256 8.51 -28.65 -9.33
C GLY A 256 9.38 -29.65 -10.09
N ARG A 257 10.13 -29.22 -11.12
CA ARG A 257 11.09 -30.10 -11.83
C ARG A 257 12.35 -30.32 -11.00
N ASN A 258 12.77 -29.35 -10.20
CA ASN A 258 13.90 -29.46 -9.24
C ASN A 258 13.40 -29.81 -7.84
N LYS A 259 12.66 -30.91 -7.74
CA LYS A 259 11.88 -31.25 -6.56
C LYS A 259 12.71 -31.31 -5.28
N ILE A 260 13.88 -31.95 -5.31
CA ILE A 260 14.73 -32.17 -4.13
C ILE A 260 15.17 -30.81 -3.52
N ILE A 261 15.69 -29.90 -4.34
CA ILE A 261 16.18 -28.60 -3.87
C ILE A 261 15.02 -27.74 -3.39
N SER A 262 13.91 -27.73 -4.14
CA SER A 262 12.75 -26.93 -3.79
C SER A 262 12.05 -27.42 -2.53
N GLU A 263 11.95 -28.73 -2.30
CA GLU A 263 11.38 -29.30 -1.08
C GLU A 263 12.26 -29.05 0.14
N ALA A 264 13.59 -29.24 0.01
CA ALA A 264 14.50 -28.93 1.10
C ALA A 264 14.39 -27.46 1.56
N ALA A 265 14.38 -26.54 0.60
CA ALA A 265 14.21 -25.12 0.88
C ALA A 265 12.83 -24.80 1.51
N LEU A 266 11.76 -25.48 1.08
CA LEU A 266 10.44 -25.34 1.70
C LEU A 266 10.41 -25.80 3.15
N ILE A 267 11.03 -26.95 3.46
CA ILE A 267 11.11 -27.48 4.82
C ILE A 267 11.87 -26.49 5.72
N GLU A 268 12.98 -25.95 5.23
CA GLU A 268 13.77 -24.98 5.97
C GLU A 268 12.99 -23.69 6.23
N LEU A 269 12.29 -23.16 5.21
CA LEU A 269 11.39 -22.00 5.35
C LEU A 269 10.26 -22.29 6.35
N GLN A 270 9.64 -23.45 6.25
CA GLN A 270 8.56 -23.84 7.16
C GLN A 270 9.03 -23.94 8.60
N ASN A 271 10.23 -24.49 8.85
CA ASN A 271 10.79 -24.60 10.18
C ASN A 271 11.14 -23.22 10.78
N ALA A 272 11.71 -22.32 9.96
CA ALA A 272 12.16 -21.00 10.43
C ALA A 272 11.04 -19.95 10.48
N TYR A 273 10.12 -19.96 9.52
CA TYR A 273 9.15 -18.88 9.27
C TYR A 273 7.74 -19.37 8.96
N GLY A 274 7.38 -20.61 9.34
CA GLY A 274 6.09 -21.22 8.99
C GLY A 274 4.88 -20.33 9.34
N TYR A 275 4.94 -19.60 10.44
CA TYR A 275 3.89 -18.67 10.88
C TYR A 275 3.72 -17.45 9.97
N LEU A 276 4.73 -17.10 9.16
CA LEU A 276 4.68 -16.00 8.19
C LEU A 276 4.35 -16.47 6.78
N LEU A 277 4.50 -17.77 6.47
CA LEU A 277 4.26 -18.27 5.12
C LEU A 277 2.79 -18.10 4.72
N PHE A 278 2.57 -17.69 3.48
CA PHE A 278 1.28 -17.88 2.84
C PHE A 278 1.11 -19.34 2.47
N ASP A 279 -0.12 -19.86 2.55
CA ASP A 279 -0.43 -21.25 2.14
C ASP A 279 -0.29 -21.41 0.62
N THR A 280 -0.53 -20.32 -0.10
CA THR A 280 -0.42 -20.28 -1.56
C THR A 280 1.03 -20.25 -2.02
N ILE A 281 1.38 -21.19 -2.90
CA ILE A 281 2.68 -21.27 -3.61
C ILE A 281 2.47 -20.85 -5.06
N ILE A 282 3.24 -19.86 -5.53
CA ILE A 282 3.22 -19.40 -6.92
C ILE A 282 4.29 -20.20 -7.71
N LYS A 283 3.85 -20.96 -8.68
CA LYS A 283 4.74 -21.80 -9.50
C LYS A 283 5.35 -21.03 -10.67
N VAL A 284 6.43 -21.56 -11.23
CA VAL A 284 6.99 -21.05 -12.49
C VAL A 284 5.96 -21.18 -13.60
N ASP A 285 5.71 -20.07 -14.32
CA ASP A 285 4.87 -20.06 -15.52
C ASP A 285 5.49 -19.13 -16.58
N VAL A 286 5.76 -19.69 -17.76
CA VAL A 286 6.34 -18.96 -18.89
C VAL A 286 5.46 -17.79 -19.33
N LYS A 287 4.15 -17.85 -19.08
CA LYS A 287 3.21 -16.80 -19.42
C LYS A 287 3.47 -15.48 -18.68
N ILE A 288 4.10 -15.51 -17.51
CA ILE A 288 4.54 -14.28 -16.83
C ILE A 288 5.64 -13.59 -17.65
N GLN A 289 6.60 -14.35 -18.16
CA GLN A 289 7.69 -13.80 -18.97
C GLN A 289 7.17 -13.24 -20.29
N ASN A 290 6.25 -13.97 -20.94
CA ASN A 290 5.60 -13.53 -22.18
C ASN A 290 4.80 -12.23 -21.95
N ALA A 291 4.03 -12.16 -20.86
CA ALA A 291 3.26 -10.98 -20.51
C ALA A 291 4.18 -9.75 -20.27
N GLN A 292 5.29 -9.95 -19.54
CA GLN A 292 6.28 -8.89 -19.34
C GLN A 292 6.92 -8.41 -20.64
N TRP A 293 7.24 -9.33 -21.56
CA TRP A 293 7.78 -9.00 -22.86
C TRP A 293 6.80 -8.18 -23.71
N GLU A 294 5.51 -8.49 -23.62
CA GLU A 294 4.45 -7.81 -24.35
C GLU A 294 3.91 -6.55 -23.64
N ASN A 295 4.51 -6.12 -22.51
CA ASN A 295 4.00 -5.03 -21.66
C ASN A 295 2.53 -5.22 -21.27
N LYS A 296 2.19 -6.43 -20.84
CA LYS A 296 0.85 -6.86 -20.41
C LYS A 296 0.88 -7.47 -19.03
N THR A 297 -0.29 -7.54 -18.42
CA THR A 297 -0.47 -8.36 -17.21
C THR A 297 -0.70 -9.82 -17.59
N VAL A 298 -0.29 -10.75 -16.72
CA VAL A 298 -0.50 -12.20 -16.97
C VAL A 298 -1.98 -12.57 -17.08
N PHE A 299 -2.87 -11.72 -16.61
CA PHE A 299 -4.33 -11.92 -16.66
C PHE A 299 -4.94 -11.71 -18.04
N GLU A 300 -4.21 -11.14 -18.98
CA GLU A 300 -4.60 -11.10 -20.40
C GLU A 300 -4.44 -12.47 -21.11
N TYR A 301 -3.89 -13.46 -20.37
CA TYR A 301 -3.79 -14.86 -20.82
C TYR A 301 -4.79 -15.73 -20.05
N PRO A 302 -6.06 -15.84 -20.50
CA PRO A 302 -7.19 -16.35 -19.68
C PRO A 302 -7.05 -17.78 -19.18
N ASN A 303 -6.24 -18.61 -19.82
CA ASN A 303 -6.07 -20.03 -19.48
C ASN A 303 -4.78 -20.32 -18.67
N SER A 304 -4.20 -19.32 -18.02
CA SER A 304 -3.02 -19.52 -17.21
C SER A 304 -3.36 -20.09 -15.82
N ARG A 305 -2.67 -21.19 -15.45
CA ARG A 305 -2.78 -21.77 -14.10
C ARG A 305 -2.43 -20.76 -13.03
N ILE A 306 -1.48 -19.88 -13.28
CA ILE A 306 -0.97 -18.90 -12.33
C ILE A 306 -2.01 -17.88 -11.90
N VAL A 307 -3.03 -17.63 -12.74
CA VAL A 307 -4.17 -16.78 -12.40
C VAL A 307 -4.91 -17.33 -11.18
N LYS A 308 -5.07 -18.65 -11.08
CA LYS A 308 -5.72 -19.30 -9.92
C LYS A 308 -4.86 -19.16 -8.66
N GLU A 309 -3.55 -19.29 -8.79
CA GLU A 309 -2.60 -19.17 -7.68
C GLU A 309 -2.61 -17.72 -7.13
N TYR A 310 -2.56 -16.70 -7.99
CA TYR A 310 -2.67 -15.31 -7.55
C TYR A 310 -4.04 -14.95 -6.97
N ARG A 311 -5.14 -15.56 -7.46
CA ARG A 311 -6.47 -15.39 -6.84
C ARG A 311 -6.52 -15.99 -5.43
N ALA A 312 -5.87 -17.13 -5.21
CA ALA A 312 -5.75 -17.72 -3.88
C ALA A 312 -4.92 -16.82 -2.96
N LEU A 313 -3.75 -16.35 -3.42
CA LEU A 313 -2.90 -15.43 -2.67
C LEU A 313 -3.65 -14.13 -2.29
N ALA A 314 -4.38 -13.52 -3.22
CA ALA A 314 -5.14 -12.31 -2.94
C ALA A 314 -6.21 -12.52 -1.84
N LYS A 315 -6.88 -13.67 -1.83
CA LYS A 315 -7.83 -14.02 -0.77
C LYS A 315 -7.15 -14.13 0.60
N GLU A 316 -5.96 -14.73 0.66
CA GLU A 316 -5.18 -14.80 1.88
C GLU A 316 -4.71 -13.42 2.34
N VAL A 317 -4.24 -12.56 1.41
CA VAL A 317 -3.86 -11.18 1.70
C VAL A 317 -5.02 -10.41 2.31
N VAL A 318 -6.20 -10.46 1.68
CA VAL A 318 -7.41 -9.81 2.21
C VAL A 318 -7.75 -10.33 3.61
N LYS A 319 -7.75 -11.66 3.79
CA LYS A 319 -8.03 -12.28 5.10
C LYS A 319 -7.06 -11.79 6.18
N ARG A 320 -5.75 -11.76 5.89
CA ARG A 320 -4.72 -11.33 6.86
C ARG A 320 -4.78 -9.82 7.16
N CYS A 321 -5.22 -8.99 6.20
CA CYS A 321 -5.40 -7.55 6.41
C CYS A 321 -6.64 -7.20 7.25
N LEU A 322 -7.61 -8.10 7.37
CA LEU A 322 -8.87 -7.87 8.08
C LEU A 322 -8.89 -8.49 9.49
N LEU A 323 -7.88 -9.26 9.85
CA LEU A 323 -7.66 -9.81 11.20
C LEU A 323 -6.86 -8.84 12.05
#